data_1532c18dea9f8ed788fbf063397c6011
#
_entry.id   1532c18dea9f8ed788fbf063397c6011
#
_cell.length_a   1.000
_cell.length_b   1.000
_cell.length_c   1.000
_cell.angle_alpha   90.00
_cell.angle_beta   90.00
_cell.angle_gamma   90.00
#
_symmetry.space_group_name_H-M   'P 1'
#
loop_
_entity.id
_entity.type
_entity.pdbx_description
1 polymer ?
#
loop_
_entity_poly.entity_id
_entity_poly.type
_entity_poly.pdbx_seq_one_letter_code
_entity_poly.pdbx_strand_id
1 'polypeptide(L)'
;MPRPATTWSPDRPLRVQVVLYDGVEEQDFTGPYEVFSIARNAARSPVTIGYVTAGGPALITAGGGTQVQVPTGWSPHGADLLIVPGSGFTGPDRPGVELEVSRGHLPGKIAAASRDGLLIASVCTGALLLAAAGLTRGRPCTTHHMVKDKLTAAGGIVTDARVVDDGDLVTCAGVTAGLDLGLHLVRRELGADAADLVTRILEYQPQGIVWTA
;
A
#
# COMPACT_ATOMS: atom_id res chain seq x y z
N MET A 1 -13.46 -15.53 9.78
CA MET A 1 -13.95 -14.23 10.24
C MET A 1 -12.95 -13.19 9.78
N PRO A 2 -13.37 -12.11 9.10
CA PRO A 2 -12.47 -11.03 8.77
C PRO A 2 -11.89 -10.48 10.08
N ARG A 3 -10.58 -10.20 10.08
CA ARG A 3 -9.95 -9.55 11.23
C ARG A 3 -10.52 -8.13 11.37
N PRO A 4 -10.70 -7.61 12.60
CA PRO A 4 -11.22 -6.27 12.76
C PRO A 4 -10.31 -5.28 12.04
N ALA A 5 -10.92 -4.29 11.39
CA ALA A 5 -10.27 -3.10 10.89
C ALA A 5 -9.37 -2.46 11.97
N THR A 6 -8.54 -1.54 11.60
CA THR A 6 -7.53 -0.90 12.48
C THR A 6 -8.01 -0.69 13.92
N THR A 7 -7.11 -0.79 14.88
CA THR A 7 -7.34 -0.32 16.27
C THR A 7 -7.17 1.19 16.39
N TRP A 8 -7.11 1.91 15.27
CA TRP A 8 -7.03 3.36 15.27
C TRP A 8 -8.27 3.98 15.89
N SER A 9 -8.07 5.00 16.74
CA SER A 9 -9.12 5.80 17.37
C SER A 9 -9.08 7.23 16.82
N PRO A 10 -10.24 7.87 16.57
CA PRO A 10 -10.30 9.27 16.15
C PRO A 10 -9.64 10.28 17.11
N ASP A 11 -9.32 9.86 18.33
CA ASP A 11 -8.69 10.72 19.35
C ASP A 11 -7.22 11.08 19.01
N ARG A 12 -6.63 10.46 18.01
CA ARG A 12 -5.27 10.74 17.55
C ARG A 12 -5.19 10.64 16.01
N PRO A 13 -4.17 11.25 15.38
CA PRO A 13 -3.98 11.10 13.95
C PRO A 13 -3.74 9.65 13.51
N LEU A 14 -4.39 9.24 12.41
CA LEU A 14 -4.06 8.02 11.67
C LEU A 14 -2.63 8.14 11.12
N ARG A 15 -1.77 7.19 11.43
CA ARG A 15 -0.35 7.22 11.04
C ARG A 15 -0.13 6.29 9.85
N VAL A 16 0.09 6.89 8.68
CA VAL A 16 0.30 6.18 7.41
C VAL A 16 1.79 6.18 7.05
N GLN A 17 2.33 5.02 6.76
CA GLN A 17 3.68 4.86 6.23
C GLN A 17 3.62 4.23 4.84
N VAL A 18 4.33 4.81 3.87
CA VAL A 18 4.52 4.25 2.53
C VAL A 18 5.95 3.77 2.41
N VAL A 19 6.12 2.49 2.10
CA VAL A 19 7.45 1.86 2.03
C VAL A 19 8.10 2.18 0.69
N LEU A 20 9.32 2.73 0.72
CA LEU A 20 10.11 2.93 -0.49
C LEU A 20 11.34 2.03 -0.50
N TYR A 21 11.71 1.60 -1.70
CA TYR A 21 12.89 0.81 -2.02
C TYR A 21 13.33 1.10 -3.45
N ASP A 22 14.58 0.85 -3.80
CA ASP A 22 15.07 1.13 -5.16
C ASP A 22 14.28 0.34 -6.22
N GLY A 23 13.92 1.03 -7.30
CA GLY A 23 13.10 0.50 -8.38
C GLY A 23 11.60 0.53 -8.14
N VAL A 24 11.11 1.11 -7.03
CA VAL A 24 9.67 1.32 -6.76
C VAL A 24 9.01 2.10 -7.90
N GLU A 25 7.78 1.76 -8.26
CA GLU A 25 7.00 2.49 -9.28
C GLU A 25 6.50 3.83 -8.72
N GLU A 26 6.75 4.92 -9.46
CA GLU A 26 6.43 6.29 -9.02
C GLU A 26 4.97 6.47 -8.65
N GLN A 27 4.05 6.05 -9.52
CA GLN A 27 2.62 6.25 -9.29
C GLN A 27 2.10 5.39 -8.14
N ASP A 28 2.72 4.24 -7.87
CA ASP A 28 2.30 3.33 -6.81
C ASP A 28 2.49 3.95 -5.41
N PHE A 29 3.52 4.79 -5.24
CA PHE A 29 3.76 5.45 -3.95
C PHE A 29 3.21 6.89 -3.90
N THR A 30 3.25 7.62 -5.02
CA THR A 30 2.76 9.01 -5.05
C THR A 30 1.23 9.07 -5.02
N GLY A 31 0.54 8.15 -5.68
CA GLY A 31 -0.93 8.13 -5.74
C GLY A 31 -1.59 8.08 -4.36
N PRO A 32 -1.37 7.05 -3.55
CA PRO A 32 -1.93 7.02 -2.21
C PRO A 32 -1.38 8.14 -1.31
N TYR A 33 -0.11 8.51 -1.46
CA TYR A 33 0.48 9.61 -0.70
C TYR A 33 -0.26 10.93 -0.92
N GLU A 34 -0.56 11.27 -2.18
CA GLU A 34 -1.29 12.48 -2.54
C GLU A 34 -2.72 12.46 -1.97
N VAL A 35 -3.42 11.35 -2.08
CA VAL A 35 -4.78 11.19 -1.53
C VAL A 35 -4.81 11.50 -0.03
N PHE A 36 -3.90 10.90 0.76
CA PHE A 36 -3.83 11.16 2.19
C PHE A 36 -3.31 12.56 2.52
N SER A 37 -2.43 13.13 1.70
CA SER A 37 -1.94 14.50 1.86
C SER A 37 -3.06 15.52 1.67
N ILE A 38 -3.93 15.33 0.69
CA ILE A 38 -5.11 16.20 0.48
C ILE A 38 -6.11 16.00 1.62
N ALA A 39 -6.36 14.77 2.07
CA ALA A 39 -7.21 14.51 3.24
C ALA A 39 -6.72 15.28 4.47
N ARG A 40 -5.42 15.27 4.73
CA ARG A 40 -4.80 16.04 5.81
C ARG A 40 -4.94 17.55 5.63
N ASN A 41 -4.58 18.06 4.46
CA ASN A 41 -4.39 19.50 4.25
C ASN A 41 -5.70 20.23 3.94
N ALA A 42 -6.57 19.66 3.12
CA ALA A 42 -7.82 20.27 2.66
C ALA A 42 -9.04 19.80 3.46
N ALA A 43 -9.19 18.49 3.70
CA ALA A 43 -10.27 17.98 4.54
C ALA A 43 -9.98 18.10 6.04
N ARG A 44 -8.76 18.53 6.42
CA ARG A 44 -8.32 18.65 7.82
C ARG A 44 -8.49 17.37 8.63
N SER A 45 -8.42 16.24 7.96
CA SER A 45 -8.51 14.93 8.59
C SER A 45 -7.32 14.68 9.52
N PRO A 46 -7.52 14.03 10.67
CA PRO A 46 -6.45 13.73 11.60
C PRO A 46 -5.60 12.57 11.05
N VAL A 47 -4.70 12.85 10.12
CA VAL A 47 -3.80 11.88 9.49
C VAL A 47 -2.39 12.43 9.36
N THR A 48 -1.39 11.57 9.56
CA THR A 48 0.00 11.82 9.19
C THR A 48 0.41 10.79 8.14
N ILE A 49 1.17 11.22 7.15
CA ILE A 49 1.70 10.33 6.12
C ILE A 49 3.17 10.65 5.86
N GLY A 50 3.98 9.62 5.66
CA GLY A 50 5.40 9.75 5.36
C GLY A 50 5.96 8.52 4.67
N TYR A 51 7.11 8.71 4.01
CA TYR A 51 7.88 7.63 3.43
C TYR A 51 8.80 7.00 4.46
N VAL A 52 8.98 5.69 4.36
CA VAL A 52 9.92 4.91 5.18
C VAL A 52 10.70 3.93 4.29
N THR A 53 11.92 3.59 4.70
CA THR A 53 12.69 2.51 4.08
C THR A 53 12.88 1.36 5.06
N ALA A 54 13.09 0.15 4.56
CA ALA A 54 13.32 -1.03 5.42
C ALA A 54 14.63 -0.96 6.23
N GLY A 55 15.58 -0.14 5.80
CA GLY A 55 16.85 0.10 6.50
C GLY A 55 16.80 1.30 7.43
N GLY A 56 17.50 2.34 7.07
CA GLY A 56 17.55 3.66 7.70
C GLY A 56 17.20 4.74 6.69
N PRO A 57 17.44 6.02 7.03
CA PRO A 57 17.33 7.11 6.06
C PRO A 57 18.14 6.81 4.79
N ALA A 58 17.54 7.03 3.62
CA ALA A 58 18.16 6.70 2.33
C ALA A 58 17.68 7.62 1.21
N LEU A 59 18.49 7.73 0.16
CA LEU A 59 18.08 8.25 -1.15
C LEU A 59 17.62 7.05 -1.97
N ILE A 60 16.36 7.02 -2.34
CA ILE A 60 15.75 5.97 -3.16
C ILE A 60 15.67 6.44 -4.61
N THR A 61 16.05 5.58 -5.54
CA THR A 61 15.86 5.81 -6.98
C THR A 61 14.71 4.93 -7.46
N ALA A 62 13.61 5.55 -7.85
CA ALA A 62 12.42 4.89 -8.39
C ALA A 62 12.65 4.34 -9.81
N GLY A 63 11.74 3.53 -10.31
CA GLY A 63 11.88 2.81 -11.59
C GLY A 63 12.01 3.71 -12.81
N GLY A 64 11.35 4.87 -12.82
CA GLY A 64 11.46 5.91 -13.86
C GLY A 64 12.64 6.87 -13.65
N GLY A 65 13.42 6.71 -12.57
CA GLY A 65 14.59 7.54 -12.27
C GLY A 65 14.34 8.69 -11.30
N THR A 66 13.14 8.85 -10.80
CA THR A 66 12.84 9.85 -9.76
C THR A 66 13.62 9.52 -8.49
N GLN A 67 14.28 10.53 -7.91
CA GLN A 67 15.01 10.39 -6.67
C GLN A 67 14.22 10.96 -5.49
N VAL A 68 14.07 10.16 -4.44
CA VAL A 68 13.33 10.55 -3.23
C VAL A 68 14.23 10.40 -2.01
N GLN A 69 14.50 11.51 -1.33
CA GLN A 69 15.19 11.48 -0.04
C GLN A 69 14.20 11.06 1.05
N VAL A 70 14.42 9.89 1.64
CA VAL A 70 13.61 9.36 2.75
C VAL A 70 14.34 9.59 4.06
N PRO A 71 13.87 10.50 4.93
CA PRO A 71 14.57 10.85 6.16
C PRO A 71 14.35 9.85 7.30
N THR A 72 13.38 8.93 7.15
CA THR A 72 12.94 8.00 8.21
C THR A 72 13.17 6.55 7.82
N GLY A 73 13.65 5.77 8.79
CA GLY A 73 13.75 4.33 8.66
C GLY A 73 12.48 3.60 9.07
N TRP A 74 12.57 2.28 9.08
CA TRP A 74 11.50 1.37 9.42
C TRP A 74 11.03 1.52 10.87
N SER A 75 9.80 1.92 11.06
CA SER A 75 9.18 2.06 12.39
C SER A 75 7.72 1.59 12.37
N PRO A 76 7.46 0.29 12.17
CA PRO A 76 6.10 -0.23 12.00
C PRO A 76 5.23 -0.03 13.25
N HIS A 77 5.81 -0.02 14.45
CA HIS A 77 5.06 0.28 15.68
C HIS A 77 4.50 1.70 15.72
N GLY A 78 5.09 2.61 14.92
CA GLY A 78 4.60 3.97 14.72
C GLY A 78 3.54 4.10 13.64
N ALA A 79 3.12 3.01 12.98
CA ALA A 79 2.12 3.02 11.91
C ALA A 79 0.81 2.37 12.34
N ASP A 80 -0.29 2.87 11.79
CA ASP A 80 -1.62 2.26 11.81
C ASP A 80 -1.97 1.66 10.44
N LEU A 81 -1.37 2.24 9.38
CA LEU A 81 -1.47 1.79 8.00
C LEU A 81 -0.08 1.76 7.38
N LEU A 82 0.27 0.61 6.79
CA LEU A 82 1.48 0.41 5.99
C LEU A 82 1.08 0.17 4.55
N ILE A 83 1.52 1.04 3.63
CA ILE A 83 1.29 0.89 2.19
C ILE A 83 2.57 0.38 1.54
N VAL A 84 2.46 -0.72 0.80
CA VAL A 84 3.56 -1.39 0.10
C VAL A 84 3.36 -1.26 -1.42
N PRO A 85 4.04 -0.31 -2.07
CA PRO A 85 4.01 -0.13 -3.51
C PRO A 85 4.68 -1.29 -4.26
N GLY A 86 4.38 -1.39 -5.54
CA GLY A 86 5.05 -2.30 -6.45
C GLY A 86 6.21 -1.66 -7.22
N SER A 87 6.61 -2.34 -8.27
CA SER A 87 7.61 -1.88 -9.23
C SER A 87 7.26 -2.34 -10.64
N GLY A 88 7.97 -1.81 -11.63
CA GLY A 88 7.95 -2.36 -12.98
C GLY A 88 8.48 -3.80 -13.03
N PHE A 89 8.33 -4.43 -14.19
CA PHE A 89 8.78 -5.81 -14.44
C PHE A 89 10.22 -5.79 -14.91
N THR A 90 11.18 -5.73 -13.98
CA THR A 90 12.60 -5.53 -14.29
C THR A 90 13.45 -6.80 -14.19
N GLY A 91 12.88 -7.89 -13.65
CA GLY A 91 13.59 -9.14 -13.39
C GLY A 91 14.33 -9.15 -12.04
N PRO A 92 14.79 -10.34 -11.60
CA PRO A 92 15.32 -10.54 -10.24
C PRO A 92 16.68 -9.86 -9.99
N ASP A 93 17.41 -9.48 -11.05
CA ASP A 93 18.74 -8.88 -10.95
C ASP A 93 18.73 -7.34 -10.97
N ARG A 94 17.57 -6.75 -11.11
CA ARG A 94 17.40 -5.30 -11.13
C ARG A 94 16.57 -4.82 -9.93
N PRO A 95 16.82 -3.57 -9.45
CA PRO A 95 16.00 -3.00 -8.40
C PRO A 95 14.51 -3.11 -8.69
N GLY A 96 13.73 -3.52 -7.68
CA GLY A 96 12.30 -3.74 -7.79
C GLY A 96 11.79 -4.91 -6.96
N VAL A 97 10.50 -5.23 -7.12
CA VAL A 97 9.80 -6.26 -6.33
C VAL A 97 10.49 -7.63 -6.43
N GLU A 98 10.90 -8.07 -7.62
CA GLU A 98 11.47 -9.41 -7.80
C GLU A 98 12.81 -9.55 -7.06
N LEU A 99 13.65 -8.51 -7.07
CA LEU A 99 14.90 -8.49 -6.32
C LEU A 99 14.63 -8.46 -4.80
N GLU A 100 13.68 -7.66 -4.33
CA GLU A 100 13.32 -7.60 -2.91
C GLU A 100 12.72 -8.93 -2.41
N VAL A 101 11.92 -9.60 -3.24
CA VAL A 101 11.42 -10.96 -2.94
C VAL A 101 12.57 -11.95 -2.84
N SER A 102 13.54 -11.93 -3.77
CA SER A 102 14.68 -12.85 -3.77
C SER A 102 15.61 -12.62 -2.58
N ARG A 103 15.80 -11.38 -2.15
CA ARG A 103 16.60 -11.01 -0.97
C ARG A 103 15.91 -11.40 0.35
N GLY A 104 14.58 -11.42 0.37
CA GLY A 104 13.80 -11.77 1.54
C GLY A 104 13.83 -10.75 2.70
N HIS A 105 14.66 -9.70 2.61
CA HIS A 105 14.82 -8.74 3.71
C HIS A 105 13.57 -7.89 3.91
N LEU A 106 13.06 -7.24 2.85
CA LEU A 106 11.84 -6.42 2.95
C LEU A 106 10.60 -7.28 3.26
N PRO A 107 10.35 -8.43 2.58
CA PRO A 107 9.25 -9.33 2.98
C PRO A 107 9.34 -9.78 4.44
N GLY A 108 10.54 -10.14 4.92
CA GLY A 108 10.75 -10.53 6.32
C GLY A 108 10.41 -9.42 7.31
N LYS A 109 10.75 -8.17 6.99
CA LYS A 109 10.36 -7.00 7.81
C LYS A 109 8.86 -6.74 7.79
N ILE A 110 8.21 -6.89 6.65
CA ILE A 110 6.75 -6.77 6.53
C ILE A 110 6.06 -7.84 7.37
N ALA A 111 6.51 -9.10 7.27
CA ALA A 111 5.98 -10.20 8.08
C ALA A 111 6.12 -9.91 9.59
N ALA A 112 7.29 -9.46 10.02
CA ALA A 112 7.55 -9.13 11.42
C ALA A 112 6.75 -7.91 11.93
N ALA A 113 6.34 -7.02 11.04
CA ALA A 113 5.50 -5.87 11.37
C ALA A 113 4.03 -6.23 11.55
N SER A 114 3.58 -7.31 10.91
CA SER A 114 2.17 -7.75 10.94
C SER A 114 1.73 -8.04 12.36
N ARG A 115 0.68 -7.38 12.79
CA ARG A 115 0.09 -7.49 14.14
C ARG A 115 -1.36 -7.05 14.11
N ASP A 116 -2.10 -7.41 15.15
CA ASP A 116 -3.45 -6.88 15.33
C ASP A 116 -3.41 -5.34 15.40
N GLY A 117 -4.31 -4.73 14.65
CA GLY A 117 -4.45 -3.28 14.58
C GLY A 117 -3.52 -2.57 13.58
N LEU A 118 -2.63 -3.27 12.88
CA LEU A 118 -1.93 -2.73 11.72
C LEU A 118 -2.67 -3.12 10.45
N LEU A 119 -3.16 -2.14 9.74
CA LEU A 119 -3.67 -2.31 8.38
C LEU A 119 -2.48 -2.35 7.40
N ILE A 120 -2.42 -3.40 6.58
CA ILE A 120 -1.40 -3.52 5.54
C ILE A 120 -2.09 -3.44 4.18
N ALA A 121 -1.62 -2.52 3.35
CA ALA A 121 -2.14 -2.33 2.00
C ALA A 121 -1.03 -2.47 0.96
N SER A 122 -1.40 -2.86 -0.27
CA SER A 122 -0.46 -2.90 -1.39
C SER A 122 -1.03 -2.34 -2.67
N VAL A 123 -0.15 -1.77 -3.48
CA VAL A 123 -0.45 -1.32 -4.84
C VAL A 123 0.29 -2.20 -5.84
N CYS A 124 -0.38 -2.58 -6.93
CA CYS A 124 0.25 -3.22 -8.08
C CYS A 124 0.99 -4.52 -7.70
N THR A 125 2.24 -4.67 -8.13
CA THR A 125 3.11 -5.81 -7.81
C THR A 125 3.56 -5.86 -6.34
N GLY A 126 3.28 -4.83 -5.54
CA GLY A 126 3.53 -4.83 -4.10
C GLY A 126 2.86 -5.99 -3.36
N ALA A 127 1.74 -6.52 -3.89
CA ALA A 127 1.10 -7.72 -3.37
C ALA A 127 2.00 -8.96 -3.38
N LEU A 128 3.01 -9.03 -4.27
CA LEU A 128 3.99 -10.12 -4.28
C LEU A 128 4.97 -10.04 -3.10
N LEU A 129 5.28 -8.82 -2.63
CA LEU A 129 6.04 -8.64 -1.37
C LEU A 129 5.23 -9.13 -0.17
N LEU A 130 3.90 -8.84 -0.16
CA LEU A 130 3.00 -9.35 0.87
C LEU A 130 2.85 -10.87 0.79
N ALA A 131 2.85 -11.44 -0.42
CA ALA A 131 2.81 -12.90 -0.62
C ALA A 131 4.10 -13.56 -0.10
N ALA A 132 5.26 -12.98 -0.40
CA ALA A 132 6.55 -13.44 0.13
C ALA A 132 6.64 -13.30 1.66
N ALA A 133 5.93 -12.32 2.24
CA ALA A 133 5.75 -12.19 3.69
C ALA A 133 4.72 -13.18 4.29
N GLY A 134 4.05 -13.98 3.46
CA GLY A 134 3.05 -14.97 3.90
C GLY A 134 1.66 -14.39 4.20
N LEU A 135 1.42 -13.11 3.94
CA LEU A 135 0.22 -12.39 4.38
C LEU A 135 -1.00 -12.60 3.47
N THR A 136 -0.81 -13.05 2.22
CA THR A 136 -1.91 -13.27 1.25
C THR A 136 -2.41 -14.71 1.21
N ARG A 137 -1.72 -15.64 1.88
CA ARG A 137 -2.05 -17.06 1.79
C ARG A 137 -3.46 -17.37 2.30
N GLY A 138 -4.30 -17.93 1.43
CA GLY A 138 -5.69 -18.28 1.73
C GLY A 138 -6.60 -17.06 1.94
N ARG A 139 -6.17 -15.86 1.50
CA ARG A 139 -6.92 -14.61 1.66
C ARG A 139 -7.32 -14.02 0.31
N PRO A 140 -8.52 -13.41 0.21
CA PRO A 140 -8.90 -12.58 -0.93
C PRO A 140 -7.90 -11.44 -1.12
N CYS A 141 -7.39 -11.32 -2.36
CA CYS A 141 -6.41 -10.29 -2.70
C CYS A 141 -6.38 -10.06 -4.21
N THR A 142 -5.78 -8.96 -4.63
CA THR A 142 -5.54 -8.65 -6.04
C THR A 142 -4.15 -8.06 -6.24
N THR A 143 -3.76 -7.94 -7.49
CA THR A 143 -2.45 -7.39 -7.92
C THR A 143 -2.55 -6.88 -9.35
N HIS A 144 -1.43 -6.39 -9.89
CA HIS A 144 -1.35 -6.06 -11.32
C HIS A 144 -1.72 -7.29 -12.18
N HIS A 145 -2.53 -7.07 -13.23
CA HIS A 145 -3.09 -8.16 -14.04
C HIS A 145 -2.05 -9.14 -14.60
N MET A 146 -0.85 -8.66 -14.93
CA MET A 146 0.23 -9.49 -15.50
C MET A 146 0.85 -10.48 -14.51
N VAL A 147 0.59 -10.36 -13.22
CA VAL A 147 1.18 -11.23 -12.17
C VAL A 147 0.14 -11.89 -11.27
N LYS A 148 -1.13 -11.91 -11.68
CA LYS A 148 -2.21 -12.60 -10.95
C LYS A 148 -1.88 -14.09 -10.76
N ASP A 149 -1.31 -14.74 -11.77
CA ASP A 149 -0.90 -16.14 -11.69
C ASP A 149 0.20 -16.37 -10.65
N LYS A 150 1.18 -15.43 -10.55
CA LYS A 150 2.23 -15.50 -9.50
C LYS A 150 1.62 -15.39 -8.10
N LEU A 151 0.65 -14.48 -7.90
CA LEU A 151 -0.04 -14.32 -6.62
C LEU A 151 -0.88 -15.55 -6.27
N THR A 152 -1.57 -16.15 -7.24
CA THR A 152 -2.30 -17.41 -7.07
C THR A 152 -1.35 -18.54 -6.69
N ALA A 153 -0.22 -18.69 -7.39
CA ALA A 153 0.79 -19.71 -7.09
C ALA A 153 1.39 -19.55 -5.68
N ALA A 154 1.45 -18.32 -5.17
CA ALA A 154 1.86 -18.04 -3.80
C ALA A 154 0.76 -18.31 -2.75
N GLY A 155 -0.42 -18.75 -3.18
CA GLY A 155 -1.54 -19.15 -2.32
C GLY A 155 -2.57 -18.05 -2.04
N GLY A 156 -2.52 -16.92 -2.73
CA GLY A 156 -3.56 -15.89 -2.67
C GLY A 156 -4.84 -16.31 -3.38
N ILE A 157 -6.00 -15.92 -2.85
CA ILE A 157 -7.30 -16.07 -3.51
C ILE A 157 -7.52 -14.83 -4.37
N VAL A 158 -7.06 -14.88 -5.63
CA VAL A 158 -7.11 -13.72 -6.52
C VAL A 158 -8.55 -13.37 -6.86
N THR A 159 -8.96 -12.16 -6.48
CA THR A 159 -10.28 -11.59 -6.72
C THR A 159 -10.20 -10.56 -7.84
N ASP A 160 -11.11 -10.64 -8.81
CA ASP A 160 -11.14 -9.72 -9.94
C ASP A 160 -11.86 -8.42 -9.58
N ALA A 161 -11.14 -7.58 -8.85
CA ALA A 161 -11.59 -6.26 -8.44
C ALA A 161 -10.42 -5.26 -8.49
N ARG A 162 -10.76 -3.99 -8.55
CA ARG A 162 -9.75 -2.92 -8.56
C ARG A 162 -9.11 -2.73 -7.20
N VAL A 163 -9.92 -2.84 -6.14
CA VAL A 163 -9.49 -2.87 -4.74
C VAL A 163 -10.14 -4.08 -4.07
N VAL A 164 -9.38 -4.83 -3.31
CA VAL A 164 -9.86 -5.96 -2.50
C VAL A 164 -9.54 -5.67 -1.04
N ASP A 165 -10.59 -5.50 -0.25
CA ASP A 165 -10.52 -5.20 1.19
C ASP A 165 -10.94 -6.45 1.99
N ASP A 166 -9.96 -7.11 2.56
CA ASP A 166 -10.11 -8.26 3.46
C ASP A 166 -9.83 -7.85 4.92
N GLY A 167 -10.29 -6.67 5.33
CA GLY A 167 -10.19 -6.17 6.69
C GLY A 167 -8.84 -5.54 7.01
N ASP A 168 -7.91 -6.30 7.59
CA ASP A 168 -6.56 -5.82 7.91
C ASP A 168 -5.57 -5.95 6.74
N LEU A 169 -6.00 -6.51 5.62
CA LEU A 169 -5.26 -6.62 4.37
C LEU A 169 -6.07 -5.99 3.24
N VAL A 170 -5.55 -4.95 2.60
CA VAL A 170 -6.20 -4.30 1.45
C VAL A 170 -5.22 -4.26 0.28
N THR A 171 -5.60 -4.82 -0.85
CA THR A 171 -4.75 -4.87 -2.03
C THR A 171 -5.43 -4.20 -3.21
N CYS A 172 -4.68 -3.61 -4.12
CA CYS A 172 -5.27 -3.07 -5.34
C CYS A 172 -4.52 -3.50 -6.61
N ALA A 173 -5.18 -3.31 -7.72
CA ALA A 173 -4.68 -3.60 -9.06
C ALA A 173 -3.49 -2.68 -9.44
N GLY A 174 -3.16 -2.59 -10.73
CA GLY A 174 -1.96 -1.92 -11.20
C GLY A 174 -2.00 -0.40 -11.13
N VAL A 175 -0.88 0.17 -10.86
CA VAL A 175 -0.44 1.56 -10.99
C VAL A 175 -1.49 2.58 -10.50
N THR A 176 -2.35 3.06 -11.39
CA THR A 176 -3.37 4.08 -11.05
C THR A 176 -4.40 3.61 -10.03
N ALA A 177 -4.53 2.30 -9.78
CA ALA A 177 -5.39 1.77 -8.72
C ALA A 177 -4.96 2.20 -7.31
N GLY A 178 -3.73 2.73 -7.16
CA GLY A 178 -3.27 3.36 -5.93
C GLY A 178 -4.10 4.57 -5.51
N LEU A 179 -4.67 5.31 -6.47
CA LEU A 179 -5.62 6.39 -6.18
C LEU A 179 -6.94 5.85 -5.60
N ASP A 180 -7.47 4.79 -6.21
CA ASP A 180 -8.71 4.13 -5.74
C ASP A 180 -8.54 3.51 -4.36
N LEU A 181 -7.37 2.86 -4.13
CA LEU A 181 -7.00 2.35 -2.81
C LEU A 181 -6.96 3.48 -1.76
N GLY A 182 -6.26 4.57 -2.07
CA GLY A 182 -6.16 5.72 -1.18
C GLY A 182 -7.54 6.30 -0.84
N LEU A 183 -8.39 6.53 -1.84
CA LEU A 183 -9.75 7.04 -1.67
C LEU A 183 -10.65 6.08 -0.87
N HIS A 184 -10.53 4.76 -1.13
CA HIS A 184 -11.24 3.75 -0.35
C HIS A 184 -10.82 3.79 1.12
N LEU A 185 -9.51 3.83 1.40
CA LEU A 185 -8.98 3.88 2.76
C LEU A 185 -9.32 5.19 3.47
N VAL A 186 -9.26 6.34 2.79
CA VAL A 186 -9.72 7.61 3.37
C VAL A 186 -11.21 7.55 3.72
N ARG A 187 -12.05 7.00 2.82
CA ARG A 187 -13.48 6.83 3.08
C ARG A 187 -13.74 5.92 4.28
N ARG A 188 -13.02 4.81 4.37
CA ARG A 188 -13.17 3.81 5.43
C ARG A 188 -12.71 4.31 6.79
N GLU A 189 -11.53 4.97 6.84
CA GLU A 189 -10.89 5.35 8.10
C GLU A 189 -11.20 6.80 8.53
N LEU A 190 -11.38 7.72 7.58
CA LEU A 190 -11.52 9.16 7.86
C LEU A 190 -12.91 9.71 7.50
N GLY A 191 -13.75 8.89 6.86
CA GLY A 191 -15.14 9.24 6.55
C GLY A 191 -15.39 9.63 5.10
N ALA A 192 -16.67 9.56 4.73
CA ALA A 192 -17.13 9.80 3.36
C ALA A 192 -16.88 11.24 2.91
N ASP A 193 -17.14 12.23 3.76
CA ASP A 193 -16.98 13.65 3.44
C ASP A 193 -15.52 13.99 3.08
N ALA A 194 -14.57 13.41 3.80
CA ALA A 194 -13.15 13.56 3.50
C ALA A 194 -12.80 12.98 2.12
N ALA A 195 -13.25 11.76 1.83
CA ALA A 195 -13.00 11.10 0.54
C ALA A 195 -13.65 11.87 -0.62
N ASP A 196 -14.87 12.37 -0.46
CA ASP A 196 -15.58 13.14 -1.48
C ASP A 196 -14.89 14.49 -1.76
N LEU A 197 -14.36 15.15 -0.73
CA LEU A 197 -13.57 16.36 -0.92
C LEU A 197 -12.26 16.07 -1.66
N VAL A 198 -11.54 15.01 -1.27
CA VAL A 198 -10.30 14.58 -1.95
C VAL A 198 -10.56 14.28 -3.43
N THR A 199 -11.62 13.53 -3.73
CA THR A 199 -12.05 13.20 -5.10
C THR A 199 -12.27 14.45 -5.94
N ARG A 200 -12.95 15.46 -5.39
CA ARG A 200 -13.19 16.73 -6.09
C ARG A 200 -11.91 17.52 -6.34
N ILE A 201 -10.98 17.54 -5.38
CA ILE A 201 -9.72 18.28 -5.52
C ILE A 201 -8.82 17.61 -6.56
N LEU A 202 -8.78 16.27 -6.58
CA LEU A 202 -8.02 15.51 -7.56
C LEU A 202 -8.64 15.56 -8.96
N GLU A 203 -9.90 16.02 -9.10
CA GLU A 203 -10.68 15.87 -10.34
C GLU A 203 -10.65 14.43 -10.88
N TYR A 204 -10.55 13.47 -9.95
CA TYR A 204 -10.44 12.04 -10.26
C TYR A 204 -11.76 11.33 -9.98
N GLN A 205 -12.21 10.55 -10.96
CA GLN A 205 -13.36 9.66 -10.77
C GLN A 205 -12.86 8.26 -10.44
N PRO A 206 -13.20 7.72 -9.25
CA PRO A 206 -12.82 6.36 -8.86
C PRO A 206 -13.27 5.33 -9.90
N GLN A 207 -12.40 4.38 -10.17
CA GLN A 207 -12.60 3.38 -11.21
C GLN A 207 -12.80 1.99 -10.62
N GLY A 208 -13.59 1.18 -11.33
CA GLY A 208 -13.72 -0.25 -11.05
C GLY A 208 -14.48 -0.57 -9.76
N ILE A 209 -14.35 -1.82 -9.34
CA ILE A 209 -15.08 -2.39 -8.21
C ILE A 209 -14.16 -2.41 -6.98
N VAL A 210 -14.70 -2.01 -5.83
CA VAL A 210 -14.15 -2.35 -4.51
C VAL A 210 -14.87 -3.58 -4.01
N TRP A 211 -14.12 -4.66 -3.83
CA TRP A 211 -14.62 -5.87 -3.19
C TRP A 211 -14.33 -5.82 -1.69
N THR A 212 -15.28 -6.17 -0.86
CA THR A 212 -15.14 -6.24 0.61
C THR A 212 -15.59 -7.61 1.11
N ALA A 213 -14.89 -8.17 2.11
CA ALA A 213 -15.21 -9.46 2.75
C ALA A 213 -16.51 -9.43 3.56
#